data_e0097f4dbe79ab72d05886f556109a65
#
_entry.id   e0097f4dbe79ab72d05886f556109a65
#
_cell.length_a   1.000
_cell.length_b   1.000
_cell.length_c   1.000
_cell.angle_alpha   90.00
_cell.angle_beta   90.00
_cell.angle_gamma   90.00
#
_symmetry.space_group_name_H-M   'P 1'
#
loop_
_entity.id
_entity.type
_entity.pdbx_description
1 polymer ?
#
loop_
_entity_poly.entity_id
_entity_poly.type
_entity_poly.pdbx_seq_one_letter_code
_entity_poly.pdbx_strand_id
1 'polypeptide(L)' 'MAKVAQIGAGLVGKAMALDLSKQHNVFLTDFNEKALKEVQSLNQNIVTSCFDLNDTDQLTEFISKSDLVLVAVPGN' A
#
# COMPACT_ATOMS: atom_id res chain seq x y z
N MET A 1 12.13 7.05 -10.79
CA MET A 1 11.53 6.24 -9.70
C MET A 1 10.35 7.00 -9.13
N ALA A 2 9.18 6.39 -9.13
CA ALA A 2 7.96 7.06 -8.67
C ALA A 2 7.66 6.67 -7.23
N LYS A 3 6.87 7.51 -6.55
CA LYS A 3 6.29 7.19 -5.25
C LYS A 3 4.86 6.71 -5.49
N VAL A 4 4.60 5.46 -5.17
CA VAL A 4 3.31 4.82 -5.40
C VAL A 4 2.61 4.60 -4.08
N ALA A 5 1.41 5.15 -3.94
CA ALA A 5 0.54 4.87 -2.79
C ALA A 5 -0.43 3.77 -3.21
N GLN A 6 -0.34 2.62 -2.58
CA GLN A 6 -1.21 1.48 -2.89
C GLN A 6 -2.18 1.22 -1.75
N ILE A 7 -3.44 1.04 -2.08
CA ILE A 7 -4.50 0.73 -1.15
C ILE A 7 -4.92 -0.72 -1.38
N GLY A 8 -4.71 -1.55 -0.38
CA GLY A 8 -5.05 -2.97 -0.44
C GLY A 8 -3.83 -3.86 -0.46
N ALA A 9 -3.77 -4.79 0.50
CA ALA A 9 -2.66 -5.72 0.70
C ALA A 9 -3.12 -7.18 0.73
N GLY A 10 -4.25 -7.47 0.09
CA GLY A 10 -4.70 -8.85 -0.11
C GLY A 10 -3.79 -9.58 -1.10
N LEU A 11 -4.21 -10.75 -1.55
CA LEU A 11 -3.37 -11.60 -2.38
C LEU A 11 -2.85 -10.87 -3.64
N VAL A 12 -3.74 -10.20 -4.37
CA VAL A 12 -3.37 -9.46 -5.58
C VAL A 12 -2.56 -8.21 -5.21
N GLY A 13 -2.99 -7.48 -4.19
CA GLY A 13 -2.29 -6.28 -3.75
C GLY A 13 -0.87 -6.57 -3.29
N LYS A 14 -0.67 -7.68 -2.59
CA LYS A 14 0.66 -8.11 -2.16
C LYS A 14 1.57 -8.33 -3.36
N ALA A 15 1.09 -9.06 -4.37
CA ALA A 15 1.87 -9.32 -5.57
C ALA A 15 2.22 -8.02 -6.31
N MET A 16 1.26 -7.10 -6.41
CA MET A 16 1.48 -5.80 -7.05
C MET A 16 2.53 -4.98 -6.31
N ALA A 17 2.41 -4.90 -4.98
CA ALA A 17 3.36 -4.11 -4.18
C ALA A 17 4.77 -4.65 -4.29
N LEU A 18 4.94 -5.95 -4.23
CA LEU A 18 6.25 -6.58 -4.35
C LEU A 18 6.87 -6.33 -5.73
N ASP A 19 6.07 -6.41 -6.77
CA ASP A 19 6.55 -6.15 -8.14
C ASP A 19 6.93 -4.69 -8.34
N LEU A 20 6.06 -3.77 -7.90
CA LEU A 20 6.31 -2.33 -8.03
C LEU A 20 7.53 -1.89 -7.23
N SER A 21 7.78 -2.50 -6.08
CA SER A 21 8.89 -2.11 -5.22
C SER A 21 10.27 -2.38 -5.83
N LYS A 22 10.32 -3.15 -6.91
CA LYS A 22 11.58 -3.38 -7.63
C LYS A 22 12.10 -2.13 -8.32
N GLN A 23 11.20 -1.20 -8.68
CA GLN A 23 11.56 0.00 -9.44
C GLN A 23 11.02 1.30 -8.84
N HIS A 24 10.15 1.22 -7.84
CA HIS A 24 9.48 2.38 -7.28
C HIS A 24 9.45 2.32 -5.76
N ASN A 25 9.22 3.46 -5.14
CA ASN A 25 8.98 3.53 -3.70
C ASN A 25 7.49 3.27 -3.46
N VAL A 26 7.19 2.18 -2.75
CA VAL A 26 5.81 1.77 -2.50
C VAL A 26 5.42 2.06 -1.06
N PHE A 27 4.31 2.77 -0.91
CA PHE A 27 3.64 3.02 0.35
C PHE A 27 2.34 2.24 0.31
N LEU A 28 2.15 1.32 1.24
CA LEU A 28 1.05 0.36 1.21
C LEU A 28 0.18 0.52 2.45
N THR A 29 -1.13 0.58 2.25
CA THR A 29 -2.08 0.62 3.36
C THR A 29 -3.13 -0.47 3.23
N ASP A 30 -3.60 -0.95 4.37
CA ASP A 30 -4.72 -1.87 4.49
C ASP A 30 -5.23 -1.76 5.92
N PHE A 31 -6.51 -2.07 6.15
CA PHE A 31 -7.01 -2.15 7.51
C PHE A 31 -6.52 -3.43 8.23
N ASN A 32 -6.05 -4.41 7.48
CA ASN A 32 -5.56 -5.68 8.01
C ASN A 32 -4.06 -5.60 8.27
N GLU A 33 -3.69 -5.35 9.52
CA GLU A 33 -2.30 -5.22 9.92
C GLU A 33 -1.48 -6.47 9.63
N LYS A 34 -2.09 -7.65 9.75
CA LYS A 34 -1.39 -8.90 9.49
C LYS A 34 -0.97 -9.01 8.03
N ALA A 35 -1.84 -8.59 7.10
CA ALA A 35 -1.51 -8.59 5.68
C ALA A 35 -0.33 -7.66 5.39
N LEU A 36 -0.31 -6.48 6.03
CA LEU A 36 0.79 -5.54 5.89
C LEU A 36 2.11 -6.11 6.42
N LYS A 37 2.07 -6.78 7.55
CA LYS A 37 3.27 -7.40 8.11
C LYS A 37 3.83 -8.50 7.22
N GLU A 38 2.97 -9.26 6.56
CA GLU A 38 3.42 -10.26 5.61
C GLU A 38 4.19 -9.65 4.45
N VAL A 39 3.67 -8.56 3.88
CA VAL A 39 4.35 -7.88 2.78
C VAL A 39 5.69 -7.31 3.25
N GLN A 40 5.69 -6.66 4.40
CA GLN A 40 6.92 -6.04 4.92
C GLN A 40 7.99 -7.07 5.26
N SER A 41 7.59 -8.28 5.66
CA SER A 41 8.54 -9.35 5.91
C SER A 41 9.23 -9.82 4.62
N LEU A 42 8.56 -9.69 3.48
CA LEU A 42 9.10 -10.07 2.19
C LEU A 42 9.94 -8.97 1.56
N ASN A 43 9.63 -7.71 1.83
CA ASN A 43 10.42 -6.58 1.37
C ASN A 43 10.29 -5.41 2.35
N GLN A 44 11.33 -5.20 3.14
CA GLN A 44 11.35 -4.19 4.19
C GLN A 44 11.38 -2.75 3.65
N ASN A 45 11.65 -2.58 2.37
CA ASN A 45 11.64 -1.26 1.75
C ASN A 45 10.23 -0.74 1.46
N ILE A 46 9.23 -1.61 1.52
CA ILE A 46 7.84 -1.18 1.39
C ILE A 46 7.41 -0.56 2.72
N VAL A 47 6.96 0.69 2.66
CA VAL A 47 6.48 1.40 3.85
C VAL A 47 5.00 1.08 4.03
N THR A 48 4.65 0.57 5.21
CA THR A 48 3.27 0.17 5.49
C THR A 48 2.61 1.11 6.49
N SER A 49 1.32 1.33 6.34
CA SER A 49 0.50 2.10 7.26
C SER A 49 -0.84 1.41 7.42
N CYS A 50 -1.27 1.18 8.66
CA CYS A 50 -2.53 0.55 8.95
C CYS A 50 -3.52 1.59 9.48
N PHE A 51 -4.56 1.87 8.70
CA PHE A 51 -5.61 2.78 9.14
C PHE A 51 -6.91 2.46 8.41
N ASP A 52 -8.01 3.00 8.94
CA ASP A 52 -9.32 2.86 8.32
C ASP A 52 -9.45 3.83 7.15
N LEU A 53 -9.80 3.32 5.98
CA LEU A 53 -9.95 4.16 4.78
C LEU A 53 -11.09 5.18 4.90
N ASN A 54 -11.99 4.99 5.86
CA ASN A 54 -13.02 5.98 6.17
C ASN A 54 -12.46 7.19 6.92
N ASP A 55 -11.23 7.09 7.45
CA ASP A 55 -10.53 8.22 8.03
C ASP A 55 -9.93 9.05 6.89
N THR A 56 -10.69 10.04 6.43
CA THR A 56 -10.31 10.82 5.26
C THR A 56 -9.07 11.66 5.48
N ASP A 57 -8.79 12.08 6.70
CA ASP A 57 -7.58 12.85 7.00
C ASP A 57 -6.33 11.99 6.83
N GLN A 58 -6.34 10.78 7.36
CA GLN A 58 -5.22 9.86 7.20
C GLN A 58 -5.04 9.43 5.74
N LEU A 59 -6.15 9.18 5.05
CA LEU A 59 -6.10 8.79 3.65
C LEU A 59 -5.52 9.92 2.80
N THR A 60 -5.97 11.15 3.03
CA THR A 60 -5.47 12.31 2.29
C THR A 60 -3.98 12.48 2.50
N GLU A 61 -3.51 12.38 3.74
CA GLU A 61 -2.09 12.49 4.04
C GLU A 61 -1.30 11.36 3.39
N PHE A 62 -1.84 10.14 3.43
CA PHE A 62 -1.18 8.98 2.85
C PHE A 62 -0.93 9.16 1.35
N ILE A 63 -1.91 9.67 0.61
CA ILE A 63 -1.80 9.82 -0.85
C ILE A 63 -1.14 11.12 -1.28
N SER A 64 -1.03 12.12 -0.40
CA SER A 64 -0.65 13.48 -0.78
C SER A 64 0.75 13.61 -1.34
N LYS A 65 1.66 12.71 -0.98
CA LYS A 65 3.06 12.77 -1.40
C LYS A 65 3.39 11.78 -2.50
N SER A 66 2.38 11.08 -3.00
CA SER A 66 2.59 10.07 -4.03
C SER A 66 2.43 10.65 -5.42
N ASP A 67 3.11 10.03 -6.36
CA ASP A 67 2.99 10.37 -7.79
C ASP A 67 1.83 9.60 -8.43
N LEU A 68 1.50 8.45 -7.86
CA LEU A 68 0.48 7.55 -8.40
C LEU A 68 -0.24 6.86 -7.25
N VAL A 69 -1.55 6.72 -7.38
CA VAL A 69 -2.37 5.98 -6.41
C VAL A 69 -2.97 4.77 -7.10
N LEU A 70 -2.76 3.59 -6.52
CA LEU A 70 -3.33 2.34 -7.00
C LEU A 70 -4.27 1.76 -5.95
N VAL A 71 -5.40 1.25 -6.40
CA VAL A 71 -6.37 0.61 -5.53
C VAL A 71 -6.46 -0.86 -5.91
N ALA A 72 -6.11 -1.72 -4.95
CA ALA A 72 -6.06 -3.17 -5.15
C ALA A 72 -6.95 -3.88 -4.11
N VAL A 73 -8.12 -3.32 -3.87
CA VAL A 73 -9.09 -3.95 -2.98
C VAL A 73 -10.04 -4.83 -3.80
N PRO A 74 -10.52 -5.94 -3.22
CA PRO A 74 -11.47 -6.78 -3.93
C PRO A 74 -12.73 -6.00 -4.29
N GLY A 75 -13.13 -6.08 -5.56
CA GLY A 75 -14.41 -5.55 -5.99
C GLY A 75 -15.52 -6.56 -5.75
N ASN A 76 -16.73 -6.09 -5.64
CA ASN A 76 -17.89 -6.97 -5.50
C ASN A 76 -18.62 -7.10 -6.80
#